data_abd6328dda0228049c84815379d01029
#
_entry.id   abd6328dda0228049c84815379d01029
#
_cell.length_a   1.000
_cell.length_b   1.000
_cell.length_c   1.000
_cell.angle_alpha   90.00
_cell.angle_beta   90.00
_cell.angle_gamma   90.00
#
_symmetry.space_group_name_H-M   'P 1'
#
loop_
_entity.id
_entity.type
_entity.pdbx_description
1 polymer ?
#
loop_
_entity_poly.entity_id
_entity_poly.type
_entity_poly.pdbx_seq_one_letter_code
_entity_poly.pdbx_strand_id
1 'polypeptide(L)'
;SVCNYVIYLKKTGGRWQIYADNIISESTSIKYGLAQDIKMDIVSPLVAKEGEEYCISLNIKEKPKDSILLASLSREEIKYPPKTPLESFRKVPTTGMLERIVQANKNGINEYSLASVGITEISLNEEKTAINYQMSGIAFLMKRVNIYTNKNTVDKKHVDKILKKE
;
A
#
# COMPACT_ATOMS: atom_id res chain seq x y z
N SER A 1 6.15 -5.22 -8.77
CA SER A 1 6.79 -4.70 -7.54
C SER A 1 7.95 -3.79 -7.92
N VAL A 2 8.08 -2.69 -7.21
CA VAL A 2 9.19 -1.73 -7.34
C VAL A 2 9.76 -1.50 -5.94
N CYS A 3 11.08 -1.58 -5.80
CA CYS A 3 11.78 -1.35 -4.55
C CYS A 3 12.99 -0.43 -4.79
N ASN A 4 13.08 0.68 -4.06
CA ASN A 4 14.22 1.59 -4.05
C ASN A 4 14.95 1.45 -2.72
N TYR A 5 16.26 1.24 -2.78
CA TYR A 5 17.10 1.05 -1.60
C TYR A 5 18.46 1.70 -1.76
N VAL A 6 19.11 1.95 -0.64
CA VAL A 6 20.50 2.45 -0.57
C VAL A 6 21.38 1.37 0.05
N ILE A 7 22.51 1.09 -0.60
CA ILE A 7 23.52 0.19 -0.09
C ILE A 7 24.70 1.04 0.42
N TYR A 8 25.11 0.79 1.65
CA TYR A 8 26.28 1.40 2.24
C TYR A 8 27.46 0.44 2.10
N LEU A 9 28.54 0.92 1.47
CA LEU A 9 29.76 0.15 1.27
C LEU A 9 30.86 0.65 2.20
N LYS A 10 31.61 -0.28 2.78
CA LYS A 10 32.81 0.00 3.58
C LYS A 10 34.00 -0.73 2.98
N LYS A 11 35.14 -0.05 2.88
CA LYS A 11 36.40 -0.67 2.45
C LYS A 11 37.11 -1.28 3.64
N THR A 12 37.31 -2.61 3.63
CA THR A 12 37.99 -3.36 4.67
C THR A 12 39.05 -4.26 4.03
N GLY A 13 40.30 -4.17 4.46
CA GLY A 13 41.39 -4.98 3.89
C GLY A 13 41.58 -4.76 2.38
N GLY A 14 41.38 -3.55 1.85
CA GLY A 14 41.49 -3.24 0.43
C GLY A 14 40.27 -3.64 -0.44
N ARG A 15 39.28 -4.35 0.10
CA ARG A 15 38.07 -4.80 -0.61
C ARG A 15 36.83 -4.05 -0.14
N TRP A 16 35.90 -3.75 -1.08
CA TRP A 16 34.61 -3.20 -0.76
C TRP A 16 33.66 -4.30 -0.26
N GLN A 17 32.98 -4.02 0.84
CA GLN A 17 31.99 -4.92 1.46
C GLN A 17 30.70 -4.15 1.73
N ILE A 18 29.55 -4.83 1.58
CA ILE A 18 28.27 -4.25 2.01
C ILE A 18 28.29 -4.17 3.53
N TYR A 19 28.13 -2.95 4.05
CA TYR A 19 28.08 -2.68 5.49
C TYR A 19 26.65 -2.60 6.01
N ALA A 20 25.76 -2.00 5.25
CA ALA A 20 24.35 -1.87 5.57
C ALA A 20 23.54 -1.63 4.29
N ASP A 21 22.23 -1.86 4.37
CA ASP A 21 21.25 -1.47 3.37
C ASP A 21 20.05 -0.79 4.05
N ASN A 22 19.34 0.05 3.30
CA ASN A 22 18.11 0.67 3.76
C ASN A 22 17.10 0.75 2.62
N ILE A 23 15.90 0.22 2.83
CA ILE A 23 14.80 0.31 1.87
C ILE A 23 14.12 1.67 2.05
N ILE A 24 14.22 2.51 1.02
CA ILE A 24 13.62 3.86 1.00
C ILE A 24 12.14 3.77 0.66
N SER A 25 11.82 3.04 -0.39
CA SER A 25 10.44 2.85 -0.82
C SER A 25 10.23 1.46 -1.41
N GLU A 26 9.05 0.92 -1.20
CA GLU A 26 8.62 -0.34 -1.78
C GLU A 26 7.14 -0.24 -2.12
N SER A 27 6.76 -0.68 -3.31
CA SER A 27 5.37 -0.79 -3.72
C SER A 27 5.15 -2.07 -4.53
N THR A 28 4.01 -2.69 -4.29
CA THR A 28 3.59 -3.92 -4.99
C THR A 28 2.13 -3.80 -5.39
N SER A 29 1.82 -4.25 -6.59
CA SER A 29 0.45 -4.36 -7.09
C SER A 29 0.26 -5.74 -7.71
N ILE A 30 -0.76 -6.45 -7.25
CA ILE A 30 -1.17 -7.75 -7.77
C ILE A 30 -2.63 -7.60 -8.19
N LYS A 31 -2.94 -7.94 -9.44
CA LYS A 31 -4.28 -7.76 -10.02
C LYS A 31 -4.69 -9.00 -10.79
N TYR A 32 -5.96 -9.38 -10.67
CA TYR A 32 -6.57 -10.52 -11.36
C TYR A 32 -7.93 -10.14 -11.95
N GLY A 33 -8.29 -10.79 -13.05
CA GLY A 33 -9.55 -10.55 -13.74
C GLY A 33 -9.68 -9.10 -14.21
N LEU A 34 -10.85 -8.50 -14.15
CA LEU A 34 -11.10 -7.12 -14.57
C LEU A 34 -10.26 -6.08 -13.85
N ALA A 35 -9.67 -6.42 -12.70
CA ALA A 35 -8.79 -5.49 -12.01
C ALA A 35 -7.49 -5.18 -12.78
N GLN A 36 -7.10 -6.04 -13.74
CA GLN A 36 -5.88 -5.83 -14.53
C GLN A 36 -5.99 -4.57 -15.40
N ASP A 37 -7.18 -4.29 -15.93
CA ASP A 37 -7.43 -3.18 -16.84
C ASP A 37 -7.75 -1.87 -16.12
N ILE A 38 -7.95 -1.92 -14.79
CA ILE A 38 -8.31 -0.75 -14.00
C ILE A 38 -7.04 -0.08 -13.44
N LYS A 39 -6.91 1.21 -13.69
CA LYS A 39 -5.86 2.03 -13.10
C LYS A 39 -6.19 2.33 -11.64
N MET A 40 -5.43 1.73 -10.75
CA MET A 40 -5.53 1.91 -9.30
C MET A 40 -4.16 2.27 -8.73
N ASP A 41 -4.16 3.14 -7.74
CA ASP A 41 -2.96 3.53 -7.01
C ASP A 41 -3.25 3.67 -5.52
N ILE A 42 -2.30 3.24 -4.68
CA ILE A 42 -2.31 3.46 -3.24
C ILE A 42 -1.33 4.58 -2.90
N VAL A 43 -1.82 5.59 -2.21
CA VAL A 43 -1.05 6.73 -1.75
C VAL A 43 -0.93 6.68 -0.23
N SER A 44 0.29 6.73 0.26
CA SER A 44 0.62 6.89 1.68
C SER A 44 1.97 7.60 1.79
N PRO A 45 2.31 8.20 2.93
CA PRO A 45 3.61 8.84 3.12
C PRO A 45 4.74 7.79 3.02
N LEU A 46 5.92 8.22 2.58
CA LEU A 46 7.12 7.38 2.60
C LEU A 46 7.65 7.18 4.01
N VAL A 47 7.39 8.15 4.89
CA VAL A 47 7.90 8.20 6.26
C VAL A 47 6.80 8.72 7.17
N ALA A 48 6.62 8.08 8.32
CA ALA A 48 5.75 8.55 9.40
C ALA A 48 6.49 8.45 10.74
N LYS A 49 6.11 9.28 11.72
CA LYS A 49 6.67 9.19 13.06
C LYS A 49 5.87 8.20 13.89
N GLU A 50 6.55 7.52 14.82
CA GLU A 50 5.90 6.61 15.76
C GLU A 50 4.72 7.27 16.47
N GLY A 51 3.55 6.62 16.45
CA GLY A 51 2.34 7.08 17.12
C GLY A 51 1.62 8.24 16.43
N GLU A 52 2.14 8.84 15.37
CA GLU A 52 1.45 9.86 14.57
C GLU A 52 0.41 9.24 13.64
N GLU A 53 -0.62 10.01 13.34
CA GLU A 53 -1.63 9.64 12.35
C GLU A 53 -1.15 9.97 10.94
N TYR A 54 -1.48 9.09 9.98
CA TYR A 54 -1.29 9.34 8.56
C TYR A 54 -2.44 8.80 7.73
N CYS A 55 -2.62 9.37 6.54
CA CYS A 55 -3.68 8.99 5.63
C CYS A 55 -3.20 7.94 4.62
N ILE A 56 -4.04 6.93 4.38
CA ILE A 56 -3.92 5.99 3.29
C ILE A 56 -5.07 6.28 2.34
N SER A 57 -4.75 6.54 1.06
CA SER A 57 -5.75 6.80 0.02
C SER A 57 -5.63 5.75 -1.08
N LEU A 58 -6.75 5.19 -1.50
CA LEU A 58 -6.90 4.38 -2.70
C LEU A 58 -7.57 5.21 -3.77
N ASN A 59 -6.90 5.42 -4.89
CA ASN A 59 -7.43 6.10 -6.06
C ASN A 59 -7.73 5.10 -7.17
N ILE A 60 -8.96 5.10 -7.69
CA ILE A 60 -9.39 4.29 -8.82
C ILE A 60 -9.88 5.25 -9.91
N LYS A 61 -9.15 5.32 -11.03
CA LYS A 61 -9.40 6.35 -12.07
C LYS A 61 -10.64 6.06 -12.90
N GLU A 62 -10.85 4.81 -13.26
CA GLU A 62 -11.96 4.42 -14.14
C GLU A 62 -12.67 3.23 -13.52
N LYS A 63 -13.93 3.44 -13.17
CA LYS A 63 -14.77 2.40 -12.61
C LYS A 63 -15.50 1.68 -13.74
N PRO A 64 -15.47 0.33 -13.81
CA PRO A 64 -16.24 -0.40 -14.80
C PRO A 64 -17.74 -0.12 -14.66
N LYS A 65 -18.43 -0.01 -15.78
CA LYS A 65 -19.88 0.11 -15.79
C LYS A 65 -20.50 -1.15 -15.17
N ASP A 66 -21.68 -1.00 -14.59
CA ASP A 66 -22.46 -2.10 -14.02
C ASP A 66 -21.68 -2.98 -13.02
N SER A 67 -20.78 -2.34 -12.27
CA SER A 67 -19.98 -3.01 -11.24
C SER A 67 -20.05 -2.31 -9.90
N ILE A 68 -19.90 -3.10 -8.83
CA ILE A 68 -19.66 -2.62 -7.47
C ILE A 68 -18.20 -2.88 -7.14
N LEU A 69 -17.51 -1.85 -6.68
CA LEU A 69 -16.18 -1.98 -6.13
C LEU A 69 -16.25 -1.93 -4.60
N LEU A 70 -15.72 -2.97 -3.99
CA LEU A 70 -15.53 -3.06 -2.54
C LEU A 70 -14.04 -2.95 -2.26
N ALA A 71 -13.65 -2.11 -1.32
CA ALA A 71 -12.26 -1.97 -0.94
C ALA A 71 -12.08 -1.94 0.57
N SER A 72 -10.94 -2.45 1.01
CA SER A 72 -10.44 -2.35 2.37
C SER A 72 -9.11 -1.61 2.36
N LEU A 73 -8.94 -0.68 3.30
CA LEU A 73 -7.66 -0.02 3.56
C LEU A 73 -7.21 -0.41 4.97
N SER A 74 -5.98 -0.87 5.08
CA SER A 74 -5.38 -1.25 6.35
C SER A 74 -3.90 -0.89 6.40
N ARG A 75 -3.32 -0.98 7.58
CA ARG A 75 -1.88 -0.95 7.80
C ARG A 75 -1.44 -2.20 8.53
N GLU A 76 -0.24 -2.67 8.23
CA GLU A 76 0.37 -3.81 8.91
C GLU A 76 1.83 -3.57 9.22
N GLU A 77 2.25 -3.96 10.41
CA GLU A 77 3.66 -3.98 10.77
C GLU A 77 4.39 -5.07 10.01
N ILE A 78 5.59 -4.78 9.52
CA ILE A 78 6.45 -5.76 8.84
C ILE A 78 6.98 -6.73 9.89
N LYS A 79 6.33 -7.87 10.03
CA LYS A 79 6.69 -8.94 10.96
C LYS A 79 6.74 -10.30 10.27
N TYR A 80 7.62 -11.16 10.77
CA TYR A 80 7.67 -12.54 10.35
C TYR A 80 7.36 -13.47 11.52
N PRO A 81 6.44 -14.45 11.37
CA PRO A 81 5.55 -14.65 10.21
C PRO A 81 4.46 -13.57 10.13
N PRO A 82 3.93 -13.27 8.94
CA PRO A 82 2.84 -12.32 8.79
C PRO A 82 1.58 -12.83 9.48
N LYS A 83 0.83 -11.91 10.11
CA LYS A 83 -0.48 -12.22 10.67
C LYS A 83 -1.54 -12.00 9.60
N THR A 84 -2.57 -12.83 9.60
CA THR A 84 -3.74 -12.62 8.73
C THR A 84 -4.51 -11.39 9.23
N PRO A 85 -4.66 -10.33 8.42
CA PRO A 85 -5.38 -9.14 8.85
C PRO A 85 -6.89 -9.39 8.91
N LEU A 86 -7.56 -8.69 9.83
CA LEU A 86 -9.00 -8.52 9.79
C LEU A 86 -9.33 -7.42 8.76
N GLU A 87 -9.83 -7.81 7.60
CA GLU A 87 -10.19 -6.86 6.56
C GLU A 87 -11.66 -6.40 6.72
N SER A 88 -11.86 -5.09 6.65
CA SER A 88 -13.17 -4.47 6.61
C SER A 88 -13.39 -3.83 5.24
N PHE A 89 -14.19 -4.46 4.40
CA PHE A 89 -14.50 -3.97 3.07
C PHE A 89 -15.58 -2.89 3.11
N ARG A 90 -15.39 -1.85 2.30
CA ARG A 90 -16.35 -0.76 2.10
C ARG A 90 -16.57 -0.55 0.60
N LYS A 91 -17.79 -0.14 0.24
CA LYS A 91 -18.08 0.25 -1.13
C LYS A 91 -17.27 1.49 -1.51
N VAL A 92 -16.56 1.42 -2.64
CA VAL A 92 -15.82 2.56 -3.17
C VAL A 92 -16.80 3.62 -3.68
N PRO A 93 -16.67 4.89 -3.25
CA PRO A 93 -17.51 5.99 -3.73
C PRO A 93 -17.43 6.16 -5.26
N THR A 94 -18.42 6.88 -5.82
CA THR A 94 -18.45 7.20 -7.26
C THR A 94 -17.25 8.05 -7.70
N THR A 95 -16.67 8.83 -6.80
CA THR A 95 -15.43 9.59 -7.03
C THR A 95 -14.22 8.71 -7.31
N GLY A 96 -14.31 7.40 -7.02
CA GLY A 96 -13.19 6.46 -7.17
C GLY A 96 -12.12 6.60 -6.08
N MET A 97 -12.36 7.37 -5.03
CA MET A 97 -11.41 7.58 -3.94
C MET A 97 -11.96 7.04 -2.61
N LEU A 98 -11.15 6.26 -1.91
CA LEU A 98 -11.40 5.81 -0.54
C LEU A 98 -10.20 6.19 0.32
N GLU A 99 -10.46 6.74 1.50
CA GLU A 99 -9.43 7.18 2.44
C GLU A 99 -9.63 6.57 3.82
N ARG A 100 -8.52 6.35 4.50
CA ARG A 100 -8.49 5.92 5.89
C ARG A 100 -7.33 6.60 6.63
N ILE A 101 -7.63 7.24 7.74
CA ILE A 101 -6.63 7.70 8.70
C ILE A 101 -6.26 6.52 9.60
N VAL A 102 -4.97 6.27 9.73
CA VAL A 102 -4.41 5.23 10.59
C VAL A 102 -3.33 5.83 11.48
N GLN A 103 -3.10 5.21 12.64
CA GLN A 103 -2.03 5.62 13.53
C GLN A 103 -0.82 4.71 13.30
N ALA A 104 0.36 5.30 13.09
CA ALA A 104 1.63 4.58 13.03
C ALA A 104 1.88 3.83 14.35
N ASN A 105 2.54 2.66 14.28
CA ASN A 105 2.86 1.92 15.49
C ASN A 105 3.81 2.72 16.40
N LYS A 106 3.79 2.38 17.69
CA LYS A 106 4.62 3.04 18.72
C LYS A 106 5.97 2.35 18.94
N ASN A 107 6.27 1.32 18.16
CA ASN A 107 7.46 0.49 18.32
C ASN A 107 8.57 0.84 17.32
N GLY A 108 8.33 1.78 16.41
CA GLY A 108 9.28 2.15 15.36
C GLY A 108 9.49 1.05 14.30
N ILE A 109 8.54 0.11 14.19
CA ILE A 109 8.59 -0.97 13.21
C ILE A 109 8.00 -0.43 11.90
N ASN A 110 8.71 -0.60 10.78
CA ASN A 110 8.18 -0.25 9.47
C ASN A 110 6.87 -0.97 9.17
N GLU A 111 6.01 -0.35 8.38
CA GLU A 111 4.66 -0.81 8.09
C GLU A 111 4.41 -0.88 6.59
N TYR A 112 3.40 -1.64 6.20
CA TYR A 112 2.78 -1.55 4.89
C TYR A 112 1.41 -0.90 5.00
N SER A 113 1.14 0.07 4.13
CA SER A 113 -0.21 0.50 3.77
C SER A 113 -0.75 -0.47 2.74
N LEU A 114 -1.92 -1.03 2.99
CA LEU A 114 -2.53 -2.08 2.20
C LEU A 114 -3.87 -1.63 1.66
N ALA A 115 -4.16 -1.98 0.41
CA ALA A 115 -5.48 -1.87 -0.19
C ALA A 115 -5.85 -3.19 -0.85
N SER A 116 -6.99 -3.76 -0.43
CA SER A 116 -7.62 -4.91 -1.08
C SER A 116 -8.87 -4.43 -1.81
N VAL A 117 -9.02 -4.76 -3.08
CA VAL A 117 -10.15 -4.33 -3.92
C VAL A 117 -10.81 -5.55 -4.52
N GLY A 118 -12.11 -5.69 -4.32
CA GLY A 118 -12.98 -6.65 -5.01
C GLY A 118 -13.86 -5.94 -6.02
N ILE A 119 -13.98 -6.51 -7.22
CA ILE A 119 -14.84 -6.03 -8.29
C ILE A 119 -15.93 -7.06 -8.52
N THR A 120 -17.17 -6.63 -8.40
CA THR A 120 -18.34 -7.49 -8.58
C THR A 120 -19.18 -6.92 -9.71
N GLU A 121 -19.38 -7.68 -10.77
CA GLU A 121 -20.32 -7.36 -11.82
C GLU A 121 -21.74 -7.68 -11.38
N ILE A 122 -22.66 -6.84 -11.85
CA ILE A 122 -24.08 -6.94 -11.57
C ILE A 122 -24.79 -7.23 -12.88
N SER A 123 -25.56 -8.31 -12.92
CA SER A 123 -26.43 -8.62 -14.06
C SER A 123 -27.82 -8.99 -13.59
N LEU A 124 -28.81 -8.80 -14.44
CA LEU A 124 -30.15 -9.33 -14.23
C LEU A 124 -30.19 -10.74 -14.80
N ASN A 125 -30.99 -11.65 -14.19
CA ASN A 125 -31.31 -12.92 -14.80
C ASN A 125 -32.17 -12.69 -16.07
N GLU A 126 -32.34 -13.73 -16.92
CA GLU A 126 -33.07 -13.63 -18.16
C GLU A 126 -34.50 -13.10 -17.98
N GLU A 127 -35.14 -13.47 -16.90
CA GLU A 127 -36.51 -13.05 -16.56
C GLU A 127 -36.59 -11.66 -15.89
N LYS A 128 -35.45 -11.04 -15.62
CA LYS A 128 -35.30 -9.73 -14.87
C LYS A 128 -35.97 -9.72 -13.49
N THR A 129 -36.10 -10.89 -12.88
CA THR A 129 -36.70 -11.05 -11.54
C THR A 129 -35.66 -11.12 -10.42
N ALA A 130 -34.39 -11.37 -10.75
CA ALA A 130 -33.32 -11.49 -9.78
C ALA A 130 -32.05 -10.79 -10.27
N ILE A 131 -31.29 -10.25 -9.30
CA ILE A 131 -29.99 -9.65 -9.54
C ILE A 131 -28.91 -10.69 -9.24
N ASN A 132 -28.05 -10.93 -10.22
CA ASN A 132 -26.87 -11.78 -10.06
C ASN A 132 -25.64 -10.94 -9.75
N TYR A 133 -24.85 -11.41 -8.81
CA TYR A 133 -23.55 -10.81 -8.42
C TYR A 133 -22.45 -11.81 -8.72
N GLN A 134 -21.48 -11.41 -9.53
CA GLN A 134 -20.34 -12.24 -9.86
C GLN A 134 -19.05 -11.49 -9.56
N MET A 135 -18.17 -12.09 -8.76
CA MET A 135 -16.84 -11.53 -8.56
C MET A 135 -16.02 -11.70 -9.84
N SER A 136 -15.62 -10.59 -10.44
CA SER A 136 -14.96 -10.55 -11.74
C SER A 136 -13.51 -10.05 -11.66
N GLY A 137 -13.09 -9.51 -10.51
CA GLY A 137 -11.72 -9.06 -10.35
C GLY A 137 -11.32 -8.81 -8.90
N ILE A 138 -10.02 -8.98 -8.63
CA ILE A 138 -9.40 -8.71 -7.33
C ILE A 138 -8.09 -7.96 -7.55
N ALA A 139 -7.82 -6.97 -6.71
CA ALA A 139 -6.52 -6.30 -6.65
C ALA A 139 -6.03 -6.18 -5.21
N PHE A 140 -4.71 -6.36 -5.04
CA PHE A 140 -3.98 -6.09 -3.81
C PHE A 140 -2.88 -5.08 -4.12
N LEU A 141 -2.88 -3.97 -3.41
CA LEU A 141 -1.86 -2.94 -3.52
C LEU A 141 -1.20 -2.76 -2.15
N MET A 142 0.11 -2.61 -2.17
CA MET A 142 0.92 -2.47 -0.98
C MET A 142 1.96 -1.38 -1.18
N LYS A 143 2.15 -0.55 -0.15
CA LYS A 143 3.17 0.49 -0.14
C LYS A 143 3.82 0.57 1.23
N ARG A 144 5.15 0.59 1.26
CA ARG A 144 5.93 0.69 2.48
C ARG A 144 5.86 2.08 3.08
N VAL A 145 5.74 2.14 4.40
CA VAL A 145 5.88 3.34 5.23
C VAL A 145 7.00 3.09 6.22
N ASN A 146 8.05 3.89 6.17
CA ASN A 146 9.16 3.81 7.11
C ASN A 146 8.81 4.58 8.38
N ILE A 147 8.80 3.90 9.52
CA ILE A 147 8.48 4.49 10.82
C ILE A 147 9.78 4.92 11.50
N TYR A 148 9.89 6.20 11.83
CA TYR A 148 11.03 6.70 12.57
C TYR A 148 10.67 6.99 14.03
N THR A 149 11.63 6.75 14.91
CA THR A 149 11.56 7.09 16.33
C THR A 149 12.50 8.26 16.62
N ASN A 150 12.27 8.96 17.71
CA ASN A 150 13.18 10.02 18.16
C ASN A 150 14.61 9.53 18.41
N LYS A 151 14.79 8.20 18.55
CA LYS A 151 16.11 7.56 18.72
C LYS A 151 16.88 7.38 17.41
N ASN A 152 16.17 7.38 16.26
CA ASN A 152 16.74 7.09 14.93
C ASN A 152 16.85 8.33 14.05
N THR A 153 17.11 9.51 14.64
CA THR A 153 17.16 10.80 13.91
C THR A 153 18.27 10.91 12.85
N VAL A 154 19.20 9.95 12.79
CA VAL A 154 20.29 9.93 11.80
C VAL A 154 19.76 9.75 10.38
N ASP A 155 18.68 8.98 10.19
CA ASP A 155 18.16 8.63 8.87
C ASP A 155 17.35 9.75 8.20
N LYS A 156 16.70 10.63 8.98
CA LYS A 156 15.87 11.71 8.44
C LYS A 156 16.65 12.67 7.54
N LYS A 157 17.86 13.05 7.93
CA LYS A 157 18.74 13.95 7.14
C LYS A 157 19.15 13.33 5.79
N HIS A 158 19.20 11.99 5.72
CA HIS A 158 19.57 11.27 4.51
C HIS A 158 18.40 11.16 3.53
N VAL A 159 17.20 10.85 4.04
CA VAL A 159 15.97 10.78 3.26
C VAL A 159 15.63 12.15 2.67
N ASP A 160 15.69 13.23 3.45
CA ASP A 160 15.43 14.60 2.98
C ASP A 160 16.42 15.07 1.90
N LYS A 161 17.63 14.53 1.89
CA LYS A 161 18.64 14.84 0.87
C LYS A 161 18.39 14.15 -0.46
N ILE A 162 17.76 12.99 -0.43
CA ILE A 162 17.41 12.20 -1.63
C ILE A 162 16.13 12.77 -2.27
N LEU A 163 15.12 13.11 -1.46
CA LEU A 163 13.84 13.66 -1.93
C LEU A 163 13.97 15.09 -2.52
N LYS A 164 15.03 15.82 -2.21
CA LYS A 164 15.30 17.17 -2.78
C LYS A 164 16.05 17.14 -4.12
N LYS A 165 16.36 15.96 -4.65
CA LYS A 165 17.06 15.80 -5.93
C LYS A 165 16.17 15.34 -7.09
N GLU A 166 14.88 15.16 -6.84
CA GLU A 166 13.82 15.05 -7.84
C GLU A 166 13.06 16.39 -7.98
#